data_69978dbc50be8e9a36150ef37ddc8602
#
_entry.id   69978dbc50be8e9a36150ef37ddc8602
#
_cell.length_a   1.000
_cell.length_b   1.000
_cell.length_c   1.000
_cell.angle_alpha   90.00
_cell.angle_beta   90.00
_cell.angle_gamma   90.00
#
_symmetry.space_group_name_H-M   'P 1'
#
loop_
_entity.id
_entity.type
_entity.pdbx_description
1 polymer ?
#
loop_
_entity_poly.entity_id
_entity_poly.type
_entity_poly.pdbx_seq_one_letter_code
_entity_poly.pdbx_strand_id
1 'polypeptide(L)'
;MKSSLLCGALIIINTKLLYLQGVPGLLTCRHRDKDFLHGGLDGLDPRIAAYITDAGLDGLLRVPHMDLDHALITALVERWRPETHSFHLPHGEMTITLQDMEVIIGVPVHGLPVVGYTSPRTSWSNACAEWLGCRPPDRQLGGNKNTAVMEGPRVKAKWLEDRFPNPLPVDAPDALVQQYARFYIVEMLGGRLFMDKGGDRISIMYLQFFDPISNGKRYSWGSAALSWLYRHLCNASEKTAKQIGGPLLLVQLWAWARFPHICPVMRHPQQALPPGPLAIRYVAC
;
A
#
# COMPACT_ATOMS: atom_id res chain seq x y z
N MET A 1 30.48 -22.69 -5.74
CA MET A 1 29.50 -21.62 -5.99
C MET A 1 28.05 -22.09 -6.02
N LYS A 2 27.70 -23.31 -6.42
CA LYS A 2 26.31 -23.82 -6.41
C LYS A 2 25.77 -24.14 -5.00
N SER A 3 26.61 -24.46 -4.02
CA SER A 3 26.18 -24.84 -2.65
C SER A 3 25.70 -23.67 -1.78
N SER A 4 26.18 -22.44 -2.00
CA SER A 4 25.79 -21.27 -1.21
C SER A 4 24.45 -20.66 -1.64
N LEU A 5 24.12 -20.76 -2.93
CA LEU A 5 22.80 -20.38 -3.46
C LEU A 5 21.68 -21.30 -2.91
N LEU A 6 21.98 -22.60 -2.79
CA LEU A 6 21.08 -23.56 -2.18
C LEU A 6 20.84 -23.27 -0.69
N CYS A 7 21.83 -22.74 0.04
CA CYS A 7 21.64 -22.44 1.46
C CYS A 7 20.70 -21.24 1.68
N GLY A 8 20.78 -20.18 0.86
CA GLY A 8 19.84 -19.05 0.92
C GLY A 8 18.40 -19.44 0.52
N ALA A 9 18.27 -20.22 -0.54
CA ALA A 9 17.00 -20.78 -0.98
C ALA A 9 16.41 -21.77 0.04
N LEU A 10 17.24 -22.61 0.67
CA LEU A 10 16.81 -23.56 1.71
C LEU A 10 16.25 -22.85 2.97
N ILE A 11 16.81 -21.71 3.35
CA ILE A 11 16.34 -20.95 4.51
C ILE A 11 14.96 -20.34 4.22
N ILE A 12 14.74 -19.80 3.02
CA ILE A 12 13.42 -19.27 2.61
C ILE A 12 12.40 -20.41 2.42
N ILE A 13 12.83 -21.52 1.82
CA ILE A 13 12.01 -22.74 1.65
C ILE A 13 11.68 -23.36 3.02
N ASN A 14 12.61 -23.39 3.97
CA ASN A 14 12.33 -23.87 5.32
C ASN A 14 11.30 -22.98 6.04
N THR A 15 11.34 -21.65 5.87
CA THR A 15 10.34 -20.75 6.46
C THR A 15 8.96 -21.01 5.84
N LYS A 16 8.86 -21.27 4.55
CA LYS A 16 7.61 -21.64 3.87
C LYS A 16 7.09 -23.03 4.29
N LEU A 17 7.99 -23.99 4.48
CA LEU A 17 7.68 -25.31 5.05
C LEU A 17 7.19 -25.23 6.51
N LEU A 18 7.79 -24.36 7.30
CA LEU A 18 7.39 -24.09 8.68
C LEU A 18 6.01 -23.44 8.73
N TYR A 19 5.67 -22.57 7.78
CA TYR A 19 4.32 -21.98 7.66
C TYR A 19 3.24 -23.06 7.43
N LEU A 20 3.50 -24.00 6.52
CA LEU A 20 2.57 -25.11 6.22
C LEU A 20 2.37 -26.04 7.42
N GLN A 21 3.28 -26.01 8.40
CA GLN A 21 3.21 -26.82 9.63
C GLN A 21 2.63 -26.07 10.84
N GLY A 22 2.15 -24.82 10.66
CA GLY A 22 1.55 -24.02 11.74
C GLY A 22 2.53 -23.60 12.84
N VAL A 23 3.79 -23.36 12.49
CA VAL A 23 4.84 -22.98 13.47
C VAL A 23 4.54 -21.61 14.09
N PRO A 24 4.60 -21.47 15.41
CA PRO A 24 4.47 -20.18 16.07
C PRO A 24 5.61 -19.21 15.68
N GLY A 25 5.28 -17.97 15.34
CA GLY A 25 6.29 -16.92 15.10
C GLY A 25 6.17 -16.17 13.77
N LEU A 26 5.25 -16.59 12.88
CA LEU A 26 5.00 -15.83 11.66
C LEU A 26 4.33 -14.50 11.94
N LEU A 27 4.82 -13.46 11.26
CA LEU A 27 4.21 -12.14 11.29
C LEU A 27 2.87 -12.15 10.56
N THR A 28 1.85 -11.58 11.17
CA THR A 28 0.62 -11.26 10.46
C THR A 28 0.88 -10.04 9.57
N CYS A 29 1.00 -10.26 8.27
CA CYS A 29 1.11 -9.19 7.28
C CYS A 29 -0.24 -8.53 7.10
N ARG A 30 -0.33 -7.24 7.41
CA ARG A 30 -1.56 -6.47 7.20
C ARG A 30 -1.58 -5.97 5.77
N HIS A 31 -2.62 -6.37 5.07
CA HIS A 31 -2.91 -5.94 3.72
C HIS A 31 -4.39 -5.62 3.62
N ARG A 32 -4.71 -4.56 2.91
CA ARG A 32 -6.08 -4.21 2.61
C ARG A 32 -6.14 -3.84 1.13
N ASP A 33 -6.56 -4.78 0.34
CA ASP A 33 -6.89 -4.55 -1.04
C ASP A 33 -8.41 -4.67 -1.23
N LYS A 34 -8.97 -3.86 -2.09
CA LYS A 34 -10.39 -3.77 -2.30
C LYS A 34 -10.76 -4.24 -3.69
N ASP A 35 -11.82 -5.04 -3.76
CA ASP A 35 -12.30 -5.65 -5.01
C ASP A 35 -12.53 -4.60 -6.10
N PHE A 36 -13.02 -3.42 -5.74
CA PHE A 36 -13.25 -2.33 -6.70
C PHE A 36 -11.96 -1.72 -7.26
N LEU A 37 -10.79 -2.02 -6.67
CA LEU A 37 -9.48 -1.64 -7.21
C LEU A 37 -8.86 -2.73 -8.09
N HIS A 38 -9.41 -3.95 -8.12
CA HIS A 38 -8.83 -5.10 -8.83
C HIS A 38 -8.89 -4.95 -10.35
N GLY A 39 -9.87 -4.23 -10.87
CA GLY A 39 -9.98 -3.95 -12.30
C GLY A 39 -8.93 -2.98 -12.87
N GLY A 40 -8.09 -2.39 -12.00
CA GLY A 40 -7.14 -1.38 -12.42
C GLY A 40 -7.83 -0.17 -13.05
N LEU A 41 -7.16 0.47 -14.03
CA LEU A 41 -7.74 1.61 -14.77
C LEU A 41 -8.97 1.22 -15.61
N ASP A 42 -8.95 0.03 -16.19
CA ASP A 42 -10.02 -0.44 -17.08
C ASP A 42 -11.31 -0.80 -16.32
N GLY A 43 -11.20 -1.07 -15.02
CA GLY A 43 -12.33 -1.35 -14.12
C GLY A 43 -12.98 -0.13 -13.52
N LEU A 44 -12.43 1.08 -13.74
CA LEU A 44 -12.94 2.34 -13.22
C LEU A 44 -13.74 3.13 -14.24
N ASP A 45 -14.66 3.97 -13.75
CA ASP A 45 -15.26 5.02 -14.57
C ASP A 45 -14.14 5.90 -15.18
N PRO A 46 -14.11 6.12 -16.51
CA PRO A 46 -13.04 6.87 -17.17
C PRO A 46 -12.81 8.27 -16.61
N ARG A 47 -13.86 8.92 -16.07
CA ARG A 47 -13.77 10.25 -15.44
C ARG A 47 -12.96 10.18 -14.13
N ILE A 48 -13.16 9.13 -13.34
CA ILE A 48 -12.41 8.88 -12.12
C ILE A 48 -10.96 8.53 -12.45
N ALA A 49 -10.74 7.65 -13.43
CA ALA A 49 -9.41 7.25 -13.89
C ALA A 49 -8.59 8.46 -14.38
N ALA A 50 -9.21 9.42 -15.08
CA ALA A 50 -8.57 10.66 -15.51
C ALA A 50 -8.05 11.48 -14.33
N TYR A 51 -8.85 11.65 -13.25
CA TYR A 51 -8.41 12.35 -12.04
C TYR A 51 -7.27 11.63 -11.31
N ILE A 52 -7.29 10.30 -11.25
CA ILE A 52 -6.21 9.52 -10.61
C ILE A 52 -4.92 9.65 -11.42
N THR A 53 -5.00 9.64 -12.74
CA THR A 53 -3.87 9.88 -13.65
C THR A 53 -3.32 11.30 -13.49
N ASP A 54 -4.19 12.30 -13.39
CA ASP A 54 -3.78 13.70 -13.16
C ASP A 54 -3.15 13.89 -11.78
N ALA A 55 -3.52 13.07 -10.79
CA ALA A 55 -2.88 13.00 -9.48
C ALA A 55 -1.50 12.34 -9.50
N GLY A 56 -1.11 11.66 -10.59
CA GLY A 56 0.15 10.92 -10.72
C GLY A 56 0.17 9.57 -9.97
N LEU A 57 -0.99 8.95 -9.78
CA LEU A 57 -1.15 7.68 -9.05
C LEU A 57 -1.64 6.52 -9.92
N ASP A 58 -1.69 6.69 -11.24
CA ASP A 58 -2.12 5.65 -12.17
C ASP A 58 -1.23 4.40 -12.12
N GLY A 59 0.07 4.56 -11.89
CA GLY A 59 0.99 3.44 -11.69
C GLY A 59 0.56 2.55 -10.52
N LEU A 60 0.20 3.15 -9.38
CA LEU A 60 -0.26 2.41 -8.21
C LEU A 60 -1.59 1.66 -8.47
N LEU A 61 -2.48 2.24 -9.28
CA LEU A 61 -3.74 1.60 -9.64
C LEU A 61 -3.53 0.39 -10.56
N ARG A 62 -2.47 0.39 -11.38
CA ARG A 62 -2.10 -0.74 -12.26
C ARG A 62 -1.43 -1.91 -11.53
N VAL A 63 -1.02 -1.73 -10.28
CA VAL A 63 -0.47 -2.82 -9.46
C VAL A 63 -1.56 -3.88 -9.25
N PRO A 64 -1.32 -5.14 -9.63
CA PRO A 64 -2.35 -6.17 -9.54
C PRO A 64 -2.66 -6.52 -8.08
N HIS A 65 -3.86 -7.06 -7.88
CA HIS A 65 -4.18 -7.74 -6.63
C HIS A 65 -3.39 -9.06 -6.55
N MET A 66 -2.81 -9.33 -5.39
CA MET A 66 -2.21 -10.62 -5.10
C MET A 66 -2.10 -10.84 -3.58
N ASP A 67 -2.17 -12.09 -3.18
CA ASP A 67 -1.98 -12.48 -1.79
C ASP A 67 -0.54 -12.26 -1.32
N LEU A 68 -0.39 -11.87 -0.07
CA LEU A 68 0.91 -11.72 0.54
C LEU A 68 1.46 -13.06 1.02
N ASP A 69 2.69 -13.38 0.65
CA ASP A 69 3.44 -14.50 1.23
C ASP A 69 4.00 -14.11 2.60
N HIS A 70 3.24 -14.42 3.64
CA HIS A 70 3.60 -14.13 5.03
C HIS A 70 4.93 -14.76 5.43
N ALA A 71 5.25 -15.94 4.91
CA ALA A 71 6.49 -16.63 5.20
C ALA A 71 7.70 -15.92 4.58
N LEU A 72 7.59 -15.51 3.33
CA LEU A 72 8.62 -14.73 2.64
C LEU A 72 8.89 -13.41 3.35
N ILE A 73 7.83 -12.67 3.69
CA ILE A 73 7.95 -11.37 4.37
C ILE A 73 8.58 -11.56 5.76
N THR A 74 8.16 -12.57 6.53
CA THR A 74 8.75 -12.87 7.83
C THR A 74 10.24 -13.20 7.72
N ALA A 75 10.62 -14.03 6.75
CA ALA A 75 12.02 -14.38 6.51
C ALA A 75 12.90 -13.19 6.15
N LEU A 76 12.36 -12.21 5.45
CA LEU A 76 13.06 -10.96 5.15
C LEU A 76 13.17 -10.07 6.39
N VAL A 77 12.09 -9.93 7.18
CA VAL A 77 12.09 -9.15 8.42
C VAL A 77 13.10 -9.69 9.44
N GLU A 78 13.25 -11.01 9.57
CA GLU A 78 14.28 -11.61 10.43
C GLU A 78 15.71 -11.19 10.05
N ARG A 79 15.93 -10.81 8.81
CA ARG A 79 17.22 -10.36 8.27
C ARG A 79 17.37 -8.84 8.23
N TRP A 80 16.31 -8.12 8.56
CA TRP A 80 16.35 -6.66 8.60
C TRP A 80 17.21 -6.16 9.75
N ARG A 81 18.06 -5.19 9.47
CA ARG A 81 18.88 -4.50 10.47
C ARG A 81 18.49 -3.03 10.51
N PRO A 82 17.89 -2.58 11.65
CA PRO A 82 17.50 -1.19 11.83
C PRO A 82 18.67 -0.21 11.71
N GLU A 83 19.88 -0.65 12.06
CA GLU A 83 21.09 0.18 12.09
C GLU A 83 21.53 0.62 10.70
N THR A 84 21.39 -0.26 9.72
CA THR A 84 21.79 -0.03 8.32
C THR A 84 20.62 0.15 7.37
N HIS A 85 19.39 -0.09 7.86
CA HIS A 85 18.17 -0.16 7.03
C HIS A 85 18.32 -1.08 5.82
N SER A 86 18.87 -2.27 6.05
CA SER A 86 19.13 -3.27 5.01
C SER A 86 18.80 -4.68 5.49
N PHE A 87 18.60 -5.58 4.51
CA PHE A 87 18.49 -7.01 4.72
C PHE A 87 19.90 -7.62 4.67
N HIS A 88 20.33 -8.24 5.76
CA HIS A 88 21.60 -8.98 5.82
C HIS A 88 21.40 -10.38 5.24
N LEU A 89 21.88 -10.58 4.03
CA LEU A 89 21.76 -11.80 3.27
C LEU A 89 23.13 -12.49 3.13
N PRO A 90 23.20 -13.79 2.79
CA PRO A 90 24.47 -14.52 2.68
C PRO A 90 25.48 -13.90 1.73
N HIS A 91 25.03 -13.12 0.76
CA HIS A 91 25.87 -12.48 -0.26
C HIS A 91 26.13 -10.99 -0.02
N GLY A 92 25.72 -10.46 1.12
CA GLY A 92 25.87 -9.05 1.47
C GLY A 92 24.58 -8.38 1.88
N GLU A 93 24.66 -7.08 2.07
CA GLU A 93 23.51 -6.25 2.44
C GLU A 93 22.76 -5.77 1.20
N MET A 94 21.44 -5.82 1.27
CA MET A 94 20.55 -5.29 0.24
C MET A 94 19.40 -4.54 0.87
N THR A 95 18.89 -3.52 0.17
CA THR A 95 17.70 -2.80 0.62
C THR A 95 16.81 -2.42 -0.55
N ILE A 96 15.57 -2.08 -0.24
CA ILE A 96 14.62 -1.53 -1.19
C ILE A 96 14.93 -0.05 -1.36
N THR A 97 15.04 0.41 -2.59
CA THR A 97 15.42 1.79 -2.92
C THR A 97 14.26 2.60 -3.49
N LEU A 98 14.46 3.91 -3.65
CA LEU A 98 13.50 4.77 -4.36
C LEU A 98 13.29 4.33 -5.81
N GLN A 99 14.36 3.86 -6.46
CA GLN A 99 14.26 3.32 -7.82
C GLN A 99 13.36 2.08 -7.86
N ASP A 100 13.46 1.20 -6.85
CA ASP A 100 12.56 0.04 -6.75
C ASP A 100 11.10 0.47 -6.56
N MET A 101 10.84 1.53 -5.77
CA MET A 101 9.49 2.12 -5.62
C MET A 101 8.92 2.55 -6.97
N GLU A 102 9.68 3.32 -7.73
CA GLU A 102 9.25 3.85 -9.03
C GLU A 102 9.04 2.74 -10.04
N VAL A 103 10.02 1.83 -10.19
CA VAL A 103 9.99 0.77 -11.21
C VAL A 103 8.95 -0.31 -10.89
N ILE A 104 8.84 -0.73 -9.62
CA ILE A 104 7.97 -1.87 -9.25
C ILE A 104 6.53 -1.43 -9.06
N ILE A 105 6.29 -0.33 -8.37
CA ILE A 105 4.94 0.13 -7.97
C ILE A 105 4.44 1.27 -8.86
N GLY A 106 5.34 2.01 -9.52
CA GLY A 106 4.96 3.10 -10.41
C GLY A 106 4.51 4.37 -9.69
N VAL A 107 5.03 4.63 -8.49
CA VAL A 107 4.71 5.87 -7.75
C VAL A 107 5.81 6.91 -7.91
N PRO A 108 5.48 8.22 -7.97
CA PRO A 108 6.47 9.29 -8.09
C PRO A 108 7.47 9.28 -6.93
N VAL A 109 8.77 9.33 -7.25
CA VAL A 109 9.87 9.40 -6.27
C VAL A 109 10.54 10.77 -6.25
N HIS A 110 10.19 11.63 -7.19
CA HIS A 110 10.64 13.01 -7.28
C HIS A 110 9.54 13.98 -6.83
N GLY A 111 9.92 15.15 -6.39
CA GLY A 111 8.97 16.21 -6.03
C GLY A 111 9.09 16.67 -4.58
N LEU A 112 8.09 17.39 -4.11
CA LEU A 112 8.03 17.91 -2.75
C LEU A 112 7.87 16.78 -1.72
N PRO A 113 8.41 16.94 -0.51
CA PRO A 113 8.19 15.98 0.56
C PRO A 113 6.71 15.96 0.98
N VAL A 114 6.20 14.77 1.31
CA VAL A 114 4.85 14.60 1.86
C VAL A 114 4.90 14.93 3.35
N VAL A 115 4.94 16.21 3.67
CA VAL A 115 4.87 16.75 5.03
C VAL A 115 3.64 17.64 5.12
N GLY A 116 2.61 17.17 5.78
CA GLY A 116 1.34 17.87 5.88
C GLY A 116 0.97 18.28 7.29
N TYR A 117 -0.16 18.93 7.41
CA TYR A 117 -0.71 19.31 8.69
C TYR A 117 -1.14 18.09 9.47
N THR A 118 -0.76 18.02 10.73
CA THR A 118 -1.27 17.01 11.68
C THR A 118 -2.61 17.43 12.27
N SER A 119 -3.02 18.68 12.05
CA SER A 119 -4.31 19.23 12.47
C SER A 119 -4.87 20.12 11.37
N PRO A 120 -6.12 19.92 10.94
CA PRO A 120 -6.76 20.80 9.96
C PRO A 120 -7.13 22.14 10.63
N ARG A 121 -7.35 23.16 9.81
CA ARG A 121 -7.76 24.49 10.29
C ARG A 121 -9.08 24.50 11.05
N THR A 122 -9.95 23.51 10.79
CA THR A 122 -11.24 23.33 11.44
C THR A 122 -11.26 22.03 12.26
N SER A 123 -11.97 21.02 11.79
CA SER A 123 -11.94 19.67 12.36
C SER A 123 -11.78 18.64 11.26
N TRP A 124 -11.30 17.44 11.62
CA TRP A 124 -11.20 16.36 10.64
C TRP A 124 -12.54 15.93 10.06
N SER A 125 -13.65 16.04 10.83
CA SER A 125 -15.00 15.79 10.32
C SER A 125 -15.42 16.81 9.28
N ASN A 126 -15.06 18.09 9.46
CA ASN A 126 -15.32 19.14 8.48
C ASN A 126 -14.44 18.97 7.24
N ALA A 127 -13.16 18.66 7.42
CA ALA A 127 -12.26 18.37 6.29
C ALA A 127 -12.76 17.16 5.46
N CYS A 128 -13.29 16.12 6.11
CA CYS A 128 -13.93 15.00 5.43
C CYS A 128 -15.15 15.45 4.61
N ALA A 129 -15.99 16.32 5.17
CA ALA A 129 -17.14 16.87 4.45
C ALA A 129 -16.71 17.74 3.25
N GLU A 130 -15.66 18.54 3.40
CA GLU A 130 -15.13 19.39 2.34
C GLU A 130 -14.57 18.60 1.17
N TRP A 131 -13.71 17.61 1.45
CA TRP A 131 -13.00 16.86 0.40
C TRP A 131 -13.81 15.70 -0.20
N LEU A 132 -14.65 15.04 0.63
CA LEU A 132 -15.35 13.81 0.27
C LEU A 132 -16.89 13.99 0.25
N GLY A 133 -17.42 15.18 0.56
CA GLY A 133 -18.87 15.43 0.58
C GLY A 133 -19.61 14.69 1.69
N CYS A 134 -18.94 14.03 2.60
CA CYS A 134 -19.59 13.26 3.68
C CYS A 134 -18.96 13.59 5.04
N ARG A 135 -19.83 13.90 6.02
CA ARG A 135 -19.39 14.23 7.39
C ARG A 135 -19.54 13.02 8.31
N PRO A 136 -18.44 12.51 8.90
CA PRO A 136 -18.53 11.52 9.95
C PRO A 136 -19.27 12.07 11.18
N PRO A 137 -20.07 11.25 11.87
CA PRO A 137 -20.72 11.67 13.11
C PRO A 137 -19.69 12.04 14.17
N ASP A 138 -19.98 13.09 14.91
CA ASP A 138 -19.14 13.53 16.01
C ASP A 138 -19.11 12.44 17.10
N ARG A 139 -17.95 12.28 17.73
CA ARG A 139 -17.80 11.31 18.81
C ARG A 139 -18.66 11.72 20.00
N GLN A 140 -19.53 10.83 20.47
CA GLN A 140 -20.23 11.05 21.73
C GLN A 140 -19.25 11.10 22.91
N LEU A 141 -19.39 12.10 23.76
CA LEU A 141 -18.61 12.22 25.01
C LEU A 141 -18.83 10.95 25.86
N GLY A 142 -17.73 10.29 26.25
CA GLY A 142 -17.80 9.03 27.00
C GLY A 142 -17.95 7.75 26.16
N GLY A 143 -18.14 7.86 24.83
CA GLY A 143 -18.24 6.70 23.94
C GLY A 143 -16.91 5.94 23.79
N ASN A 144 -16.99 4.61 23.57
CA ASN A 144 -15.82 3.77 23.33
C ASN A 144 -15.09 4.23 22.06
N LYS A 145 -13.76 4.37 22.14
CA LYS A 145 -12.92 4.75 20.99
C LYS A 145 -13.08 3.81 19.80
N ASN A 146 -13.26 2.51 20.06
CA ASN A 146 -13.40 1.50 19.01
C ASN A 146 -14.71 1.60 18.23
N THR A 147 -15.76 2.22 18.79
CA THR A 147 -17.05 2.41 18.11
C THR A 147 -17.10 3.69 17.28
N ALA A 148 -16.25 4.68 17.58
CA ALA A 148 -16.22 5.93 16.87
C ALA A 148 -15.92 5.73 15.39
N VAL A 149 -16.67 6.42 14.51
CA VAL A 149 -16.44 6.37 13.06
C VAL A 149 -15.11 7.04 12.69
N MET A 150 -14.77 8.13 13.37
CA MET A 150 -13.56 8.89 13.13
C MET A 150 -12.73 9.04 14.41
N GLU A 151 -11.41 8.94 14.28
CA GLU A 151 -10.43 9.17 15.33
C GLU A 151 -9.26 9.99 14.76
N GLY A 152 -9.21 11.28 15.10
CA GLY A 152 -8.29 12.19 14.43
C GLY A 152 -8.56 12.19 12.91
N PRO A 153 -7.50 12.07 12.08
CA PRO A 153 -7.65 12.00 10.63
C PRO A 153 -8.11 10.63 10.11
N ARG A 154 -8.30 9.64 10.99
CA ARG A 154 -8.55 8.25 10.62
C ARG A 154 -10.04 7.94 10.67
N VAL A 155 -10.61 7.58 9.53
CA VAL A 155 -12.02 7.20 9.37
C VAL A 155 -12.14 5.69 9.20
N LYS A 156 -13.22 5.09 9.72
CA LYS A 156 -13.51 3.67 9.45
C LYS A 156 -13.72 3.45 7.96
N ALA A 157 -12.94 2.54 7.40
CA ALA A 157 -12.96 2.23 5.99
C ALA A 157 -14.37 1.83 5.51
N LYS A 158 -15.00 0.88 6.21
CA LYS A 158 -16.35 0.43 5.86
C LYS A 158 -17.36 1.55 5.87
N TRP A 159 -17.27 2.51 6.84
CA TRP A 159 -18.15 3.66 6.86
C TRP A 159 -17.99 4.56 5.64
N LEU A 160 -16.72 4.71 5.17
CA LEU A 160 -16.43 5.51 3.99
C LEU A 160 -16.91 4.80 2.72
N GLU A 161 -16.63 3.51 2.56
CA GLU A 161 -17.06 2.68 1.42
C GLU A 161 -18.59 2.73 1.22
N ASP A 162 -19.37 2.65 2.29
CA ASP A 162 -20.85 2.68 2.23
C ASP A 162 -21.41 4.00 1.65
N ARG A 163 -20.56 5.05 1.51
CA ARG A 163 -20.95 6.37 0.97
C ARG A 163 -20.56 6.57 -0.49
N PHE A 164 -19.76 5.65 -1.02
CA PHE A 164 -19.31 5.69 -2.40
C PHE A 164 -19.72 4.40 -3.13
N PRO A 165 -21.05 4.16 -3.30
CA PRO A 165 -21.52 2.98 -4.00
C PRO A 165 -21.03 2.99 -5.44
N ASN A 166 -20.66 1.81 -5.94
CA ASN A 166 -20.24 1.60 -7.32
C ASN A 166 -21.37 0.89 -8.10
N PRO A 167 -21.66 1.25 -9.35
CA PRO A 167 -21.00 2.25 -10.19
C PRO A 167 -21.41 3.71 -9.88
N LEU A 168 -20.55 4.65 -10.28
CA LEU A 168 -20.85 6.08 -10.27
C LEU A 168 -22.04 6.38 -11.22
N PRO A 169 -23.02 7.24 -10.84
CA PRO A 169 -24.09 7.64 -11.75
C PRO A 169 -23.57 8.25 -13.07
N VAL A 170 -24.22 7.92 -14.18
CA VAL A 170 -23.78 8.35 -15.51
C VAL A 170 -23.79 9.88 -15.67
N ASP A 171 -24.81 10.52 -15.09
CA ASP A 171 -25.02 11.97 -15.10
C ASP A 171 -24.41 12.69 -13.88
N ALA A 172 -23.49 12.03 -13.16
CA ALA A 172 -22.86 12.61 -11.97
C ALA A 172 -22.16 13.93 -12.31
N PRO A 173 -22.42 15.01 -11.55
CA PRO A 173 -21.72 16.28 -11.74
C PRO A 173 -20.24 16.13 -11.39
N ASP A 174 -19.40 16.96 -11.99
CA ASP A 174 -17.95 16.88 -11.83
C ASP A 174 -17.47 16.93 -10.37
N ALA A 175 -18.14 17.73 -9.53
CA ALA A 175 -17.86 17.77 -8.09
C ALA A 175 -18.01 16.38 -7.43
N LEU A 176 -19.00 15.60 -7.82
CA LEU A 176 -19.21 14.24 -7.31
C LEU A 176 -18.13 13.29 -7.86
N VAL A 177 -17.76 13.41 -9.14
CA VAL A 177 -16.67 12.65 -9.73
C VAL A 177 -15.36 12.88 -8.98
N GLN A 178 -15.05 14.14 -8.64
CA GLN A 178 -13.87 14.50 -7.85
C GLN A 178 -13.91 13.90 -6.43
N GLN A 179 -15.08 13.84 -5.78
CA GLN A 179 -15.23 13.20 -4.47
C GLN A 179 -14.95 11.69 -4.58
N TYR A 180 -15.46 11.01 -5.61
CA TYR A 180 -15.13 9.61 -5.88
C TYR A 180 -13.64 9.43 -6.16
N ALA A 181 -13.01 10.28 -6.97
CA ALA A 181 -11.58 10.22 -7.22
C ALA A 181 -10.77 10.34 -5.93
N ARG A 182 -11.09 11.28 -5.04
CA ARG A 182 -10.46 11.41 -3.73
C ARG A 182 -10.70 10.20 -2.83
N PHE A 183 -11.89 9.60 -2.88
CA PHE A 183 -12.18 8.34 -2.19
C PHE A 183 -11.26 7.21 -2.67
N TYR A 184 -11.14 7.00 -3.98
CA TYR A 184 -10.22 6.00 -4.54
C TYR A 184 -8.76 6.26 -4.18
N ILE A 185 -8.33 7.53 -4.22
CA ILE A 185 -6.96 7.92 -3.82
C ILE A 185 -6.70 7.53 -2.35
N VAL A 186 -7.62 7.85 -1.45
CA VAL A 186 -7.48 7.51 -0.01
C VAL A 186 -7.44 6.01 0.20
N GLU A 187 -8.26 5.23 -0.51
CA GLU A 187 -8.28 3.77 -0.46
C GLU A 187 -6.93 3.19 -0.93
N MET A 188 -6.41 3.67 -2.07
CA MET A 188 -5.11 3.22 -2.58
C MET A 188 -3.96 3.57 -1.64
N LEU A 189 -3.92 4.82 -1.17
CA LEU A 189 -2.85 5.25 -0.25
C LEU A 189 -2.92 4.48 1.07
N GLY A 190 -4.11 4.37 1.66
CA GLY A 190 -4.30 3.69 2.94
C GLY A 190 -4.20 2.17 2.87
N GLY A 191 -4.53 1.56 1.74
CA GLY A 191 -4.49 0.12 1.54
C GLY A 191 -3.16 -0.42 1.01
N ARG A 192 -2.48 0.34 0.14
CA ARG A 192 -1.29 -0.13 -0.58
C ARG A 192 0.02 0.50 -0.14
N LEU A 193 0.04 1.80 0.21
CA LEU A 193 1.28 2.50 0.58
C LEU A 193 1.46 2.72 2.07
N PHE A 194 0.41 3.17 2.76
CA PHE A 194 0.47 3.60 4.15
C PHE A 194 -0.38 2.74 5.08
N MET A 195 -0.51 1.45 4.77
CA MET A 195 -1.21 0.51 5.61
C MET A 195 -0.60 0.48 7.01
N ASP A 196 -1.45 0.65 8.02
CA ASP A 196 -1.06 0.48 9.41
C ASP A 196 -1.40 -0.93 9.95
N LYS A 197 -1.01 -1.19 11.18
CA LYS A 197 -1.29 -2.48 11.85
C LYS A 197 -2.77 -2.67 12.21
N GLY A 198 -3.57 -1.60 12.26
CA GLY A 198 -4.99 -1.66 12.65
C GLY A 198 -5.90 -2.21 11.57
N GLY A 199 -5.69 -1.78 10.33
CA GLY A 199 -6.34 -2.32 9.12
C GLY A 199 -7.81 -1.95 8.90
N ASP A 200 -8.51 -1.37 9.91
CA ASP A 200 -9.94 -1.02 9.83
C ASP A 200 -10.20 0.45 9.48
N ARG A 201 -9.17 1.29 9.54
CA ARG A 201 -9.25 2.73 9.34
C ARG A 201 -8.31 3.21 8.25
N ILE A 202 -8.71 4.29 7.59
CA ILE A 202 -7.92 4.99 6.58
C ILE A 202 -7.69 6.43 7.04
N SER A 203 -6.52 6.96 6.76
CA SER A 203 -6.20 8.35 7.03
C SER A 203 -6.59 9.24 5.87
N ILE A 204 -7.48 10.20 6.11
CA ILE A 204 -7.86 11.24 5.14
C ILE A 204 -6.87 12.42 5.14
N MET A 205 -5.86 12.41 6.01
CA MET A 205 -4.88 13.50 6.09
C MET A 205 -4.12 13.73 4.77
N TYR A 206 -4.03 12.72 3.93
CA TYR A 206 -3.36 12.83 2.63
C TYR A 206 -4.13 13.68 1.63
N LEU A 207 -5.46 13.84 1.80
CA LEU A 207 -6.30 14.61 0.88
C LEU A 207 -5.90 16.10 0.77
N GLN A 208 -5.24 16.65 1.78
CA GLN A 208 -4.70 18.01 1.72
C GLN A 208 -3.71 18.24 0.55
N PHE A 209 -3.08 17.16 0.05
CA PHE A 209 -2.15 17.22 -1.08
C PHE A 209 -2.84 17.11 -2.44
N PHE A 210 -4.15 16.82 -2.44
CA PHE A 210 -4.98 16.63 -3.64
C PHE A 210 -6.05 17.73 -3.76
N ASP A 211 -5.68 18.95 -3.42
CA ASP A 211 -6.53 20.14 -3.58
C ASP A 211 -5.77 21.24 -4.34
N PRO A 212 -6.03 21.42 -5.65
CA PRO A 212 -6.79 20.51 -6.54
C PRO A 212 -6.14 19.12 -6.67
N ILE A 213 -6.88 18.13 -7.21
CA ILE A 213 -6.43 16.73 -7.30
C ILE A 213 -5.07 16.62 -8.03
N SER A 214 -4.88 17.39 -9.08
CA SER A 214 -3.63 17.46 -9.87
C SER A 214 -2.38 17.86 -9.07
N ASN A 215 -2.54 18.47 -7.90
CA ASN A 215 -1.41 18.78 -7.04
C ASN A 215 -0.70 17.53 -6.54
N GLY A 216 -1.38 16.37 -6.49
CA GLY A 216 -0.82 15.11 -6.04
C GLY A 216 0.50 14.74 -6.72
N LYS A 217 0.61 14.97 -8.05
CA LYS A 217 1.83 14.69 -8.84
C LYS A 217 3.06 15.54 -8.47
N ARG A 218 2.89 16.59 -7.66
CA ARG A 218 4.00 17.45 -7.21
C ARG A 218 4.79 16.83 -6.04
N TYR A 219 4.27 15.77 -5.43
CA TYR A 219 4.82 15.18 -4.21
C TYR A 219 5.50 13.85 -4.47
N SER A 220 6.57 13.59 -3.72
CA SER A 220 7.31 12.32 -3.75
C SER A 220 6.63 11.26 -2.87
N TRP A 221 5.57 10.65 -3.40
CA TRP A 221 4.82 9.58 -2.70
C TRP A 221 5.68 8.36 -2.43
N GLY A 222 6.60 8.04 -3.36
CA GLY A 222 7.54 6.92 -3.19
C GLY A 222 8.49 7.13 -2.02
N SER A 223 9.02 8.34 -1.82
CA SER A 223 9.88 8.65 -0.67
C SER A 223 9.13 8.51 0.66
N ALA A 224 7.89 9.00 0.71
CA ALA A 224 7.05 8.87 1.89
C ALA A 224 6.72 7.41 2.20
N ALA A 225 6.36 6.62 1.18
CA ALA A 225 6.04 5.21 1.33
C ALA A 225 7.27 4.37 1.72
N LEU A 226 8.45 4.67 1.17
CA LEU A 226 9.70 3.99 1.55
C LEU A 226 10.07 4.28 3.00
N SER A 227 9.95 5.53 3.45
CA SER A 227 10.18 5.91 4.86
C SER A 227 9.21 5.18 5.80
N TRP A 228 7.94 5.06 5.38
CA TRP A 228 6.91 4.31 6.10
C TRP A 228 7.25 2.83 6.17
N LEU A 229 7.68 2.22 5.07
CA LEU A 229 8.13 0.84 5.01
C LEU A 229 9.29 0.58 5.98
N TYR A 230 10.34 1.41 5.94
CA TYR A 230 11.51 1.24 6.80
C TYR A 230 11.13 1.28 8.28
N ARG A 231 10.28 2.22 8.67
CA ARG A 231 9.74 2.27 10.04
C ARG A 231 9.01 0.99 10.43
N HIS A 232 8.21 0.42 9.51
CA HIS A 232 7.49 -0.82 9.76
C HIS A 232 8.42 -2.03 9.85
N LEU A 233 9.45 -2.10 9.03
CA LEU A 233 10.49 -3.15 9.07
C LEU A 233 11.29 -3.07 10.38
N CYS A 234 11.71 -1.87 10.82
CA CYS A 234 12.39 -1.69 12.10
C CYS A 234 11.52 -2.16 13.28
N ASN A 235 10.24 -1.75 13.31
CA ASN A 235 9.33 -2.16 14.36
C ASN A 235 9.00 -3.67 14.32
N ALA A 236 9.02 -4.28 13.15
CA ALA A 236 8.70 -5.70 12.97
C ALA A 236 9.90 -6.62 13.26
N SER A 237 11.14 -6.09 13.20
CA SER A 237 12.36 -6.84 13.57
C SER A 237 12.51 -7.03 15.08
N GLU A 238 11.71 -6.36 15.89
CA GLU A 238 11.67 -6.58 17.33
C GLU A 238 11.08 -7.96 17.66
N LYS A 239 11.69 -8.69 18.61
CA LYS A 239 11.29 -10.07 19.00
C LYS A 239 9.83 -10.20 19.46
N THR A 240 9.22 -9.13 19.93
CA THR A 240 7.83 -9.11 20.42
C THR A 240 6.81 -8.80 19.32
N ALA A 241 7.27 -8.42 18.13
CA ALA A 241 6.39 -8.06 17.04
C ALA A 241 5.60 -9.27 16.53
N LYS A 242 4.29 -9.10 16.41
CA LYS A 242 3.37 -10.14 15.86
C LYS A 242 2.78 -9.75 14.51
N GLN A 243 2.93 -8.49 14.12
CA GLN A 243 2.28 -7.93 12.94
C GLN A 243 3.18 -6.90 12.27
N ILE A 244 3.04 -6.83 10.96
CA ILE A 244 3.67 -5.80 10.14
C ILE A 244 2.63 -5.14 9.21
N GLY A 245 2.79 -3.86 8.94
CA GLY A 245 2.05 -3.08 7.95
C GLY A 245 3.01 -2.44 6.93
N GLY A 246 2.53 -1.45 6.21
CA GLY A 246 3.29 -0.76 5.17
C GLY A 246 3.06 -1.36 3.77
N PRO A 247 3.80 -0.90 2.76
CA PRO A 247 3.70 -1.39 1.38
C PRO A 247 4.32 -2.78 1.21
N LEU A 248 3.73 -3.79 1.86
CA LEU A 248 4.29 -5.16 1.91
C LEU A 248 4.29 -5.84 0.55
N LEU A 249 3.37 -5.48 -0.34
CA LEU A 249 3.37 -5.97 -1.70
C LEU A 249 4.66 -5.58 -2.43
N LEU A 250 5.19 -4.37 -2.19
CA LEU A 250 6.49 -3.97 -2.71
C LEU A 250 7.60 -4.90 -2.21
N VAL A 251 7.60 -5.26 -0.92
CA VAL A 251 8.62 -6.17 -0.35
C VAL A 251 8.61 -7.51 -1.05
N GLN A 252 7.42 -8.06 -1.29
CA GLN A 252 7.25 -9.34 -2.00
C GLN A 252 7.72 -9.25 -3.45
N LEU A 253 7.26 -8.24 -4.18
CA LEU A 253 7.62 -8.04 -5.59
C LEU A 253 9.12 -7.74 -5.77
N TRP A 254 9.71 -6.97 -4.85
CA TRP A 254 11.15 -6.72 -4.81
C TRP A 254 11.92 -8.02 -4.60
N ALA A 255 11.47 -8.88 -3.67
CA ALA A 255 12.11 -10.18 -3.44
C ALA A 255 12.03 -11.08 -4.68
N TRP A 256 10.89 -11.13 -5.36
CA TRP A 256 10.74 -11.90 -6.60
C TRP A 256 11.62 -11.36 -7.74
N ALA A 257 11.76 -10.03 -7.85
CA ALA A 257 12.63 -9.42 -8.85
C ALA A 257 14.13 -9.67 -8.57
N ARG A 258 14.54 -9.72 -7.30
CA ARG A 258 15.94 -9.95 -6.91
C ARG A 258 16.31 -11.43 -6.80
N PHE A 259 15.35 -12.28 -6.49
CA PHE A 259 15.53 -13.73 -6.30
C PHE A 259 14.56 -14.52 -7.17
N PRO A 260 14.80 -14.62 -8.49
CA PRO A 260 13.86 -15.24 -9.44
C PRO A 260 13.49 -16.69 -9.10
N HIS A 261 14.34 -17.40 -8.36
CA HIS A 261 14.09 -18.79 -7.94
C HIS A 261 13.02 -18.95 -6.87
N ILE A 262 12.64 -17.88 -6.19
CA ILE A 262 11.53 -17.89 -5.23
C ILE A 262 10.24 -17.29 -5.81
N CYS A 263 10.33 -16.72 -7.00
CA CYS A 263 9.17 -16.20 -7.71
C CYS A 263 8.27 -17.37 -8.15
N PRO A 264 6.95 -17.26 -8.00
CA PRO A 264 6.02 -18.22 -8.60
C PRO A 264 6.23 -18.34 -10.10
N VAL A 265 6.01 -19.55 -10.65
CA VAL A 265 6.12 -19.75 -12.10
C VAL A 265 5.02 -18.98 -12.82
N MET A 266 5.39 -18.01 -13.61
CA MET A 266 4.45 -17.22 -14.42
C MET A 266 3.85 -18.10 -15.52
N ARG A 267 2.52 -18.11 -15.62
CA ARG A 267 1.81 -18.96 -16.60
C ARG A 267 2.01 -18.52 -18.05
N HIS A 268 2.37 -17.24 -18.29
CA HIS A 268 2.53 -16.67 -19.64
C HIS A 268 3.77 -15.78 -19.76
N PRO A 269 4.99 -16.36 -19.77
CA PRO A 269 6.24 -15.56 -19.74
C PRO A 269 6.55 -14.81 -21.05
N GLN A 270 5.77 -15.00 -22.12
CA GLN A 270 6.11 -14.52 -23.47
C GLN A 270 5.17 -13.45 -24.05
N GLN A 271 4.14 -13.03 -23.35
CA GLN A 271 3.30 -11.92 -23.83
C GLN A 271 3.98 -10.58 -23.61
N ALA A 272 3.95 -9.71 -24.62
CA ALA A 272 4.35 -8.33 -24.49
C ALA A 272 3.49 -7.66 -23.42
N LEU A 273 4.14 -7.16 -22.35
CA LEU A 273 3.44 -6.52 -21.25
C LEU A 273 3.03 -5.10 -21.63
N PRO A 274 1.87 -4.63 -21.19
CA PRO A 274 1.49 -3.25 -21.36
C PRO A 274 2.51 -2.34 -20.63
N PRO A 275 2.70 -1.09 -21.10
CA PRO A 275 3.57 -0.13 -20.42
C PRO A 275 3.03 0.14 -19.01
N GLY A 276 3.92 0.15 -18.01
CA GLY A 276 3.54 0.40 -16.61
C GLY A 276 4.55 -0.17 -15.62
N PRO A 277 4.20 -0.18 -14.32
CA PRO A 277 5.06 -0.68 -13.27
C PRO A 277 5.39 -2.16 -13.45
N LEU A 278 6.57 -2.56 -12.98
CA LEU A 278 7.06 -3.95 -13.06
C LEU A 278 6.11 -4.96 -12.42
N ALA A 279 5.34 -4.52 -11.42
CA ALA A 279 4.32 -5.32 -10.75
C ALA A 279 3.33 -5.99 -11.72
N ILE A 280 3.03 -5.38 -12.87
CA ILE A 280 2.13 -5.93 -13.89
C ILE A 280 2.58 -7.31 -14.39
N ARG A 281 3.88 -7.62 -14.33
CA ARG A 281 4.43 -8.93 -14.74
C ARG A 281 3.87 -10.10 -13.94
N TYR A 282 3.36 -9.85 -12.75
CA TYR A 282 2.94 -10.87 -11.80
C TYR A 282 1.42 -11.09 -11.74
N VAL A 283 0.67 -10.49 -12.68
CA VAL A 283 -0.82 -10.63 -12.75
C VAL A 283 -1.28 -12.08 -12.94
N ALA A 284 -0.42 -12.95 -13.46
CA ALA A 284 -0.78 -14.33 -13.80
C ALA A 284 -0.23 -15.39 -12.83
N CYS A 285 0.18 -14.97 -11.64
CA CYS A 285 0.72 -15.88 -10.62
C CYS A 285 -0.38 -16.51 -9.75
#